data_dd13bebc0aed82d614ce3ba43e5db20f
#
_entry.id   dd13bebc0aed82d614ce3ba43e5db20f
#
_cell.length_a   1.000
_cell.length_b   1.000
_cell.length_c   1.000
_cell.angle_alpha   90.00
_cell.angle_beta   90.00
_cell.angle_gamma   90.00
#
_symmetry.space_group_name_H-M   'P 1'
#
loop_
_entity.id
_entity.type
_entity.pdbx_description
1 polymer ?
#
loop_
_entity_poly.entity_id
_entity_poly.type
_entity_poly.pdbx_seq_one_letter_code
_entity_poly.pdbx_strand_id
1 'polypeptide(L)'
;MKTKNKYFLGLIIVSIALFVFCCFTIIFDVLKLSTLPEEKRTENFMAFAYLFIHLIIVGVIVIFAVRSYAIKDQILSVFMTLENGQKNPRAYRNSLIFSIIFGIFGIFFFLNSFGIINVMKFFSLGLNLALTNVGFSVSVVSFYLFFYKPTLQEK
;
A
#
# COMPACT_ATOMS: atom_id res chain seq x y z
N MET A 1 22.08 1.86 16.38
CA MET A 1 21.36 2.91 15.58
C MET A 1 21.30 2.65 14.07
N LYS A 2 22.28 2.02 13.42
CA LYS A 2 22.33 1.83 11.94
C LYS A 2 21.26 0.88 11.34
N THR A 3 20.79 -0.12 12.08
CA THR A 3 19.84 -1.13 11.57
C THR A 3 18.41 -0.62 11.42
N LYS A 4 17.95 0.27 12.30
CA LYS A 4 16.57 0.80 12.27
C LYS A 4 16.27 1.66 11.03
N ASN A 5 17.28 2.37 10.52
CA ASN A 5 17.13 3.20 9.32
C ASN A 5 16.93 2.38 8.05
N LYS A 6 17.48 1.16 7.99
CA LYS A 6 17.38 0.31 6.80
C LYS A 6 15.95 -0.15 6.51
N TYR A 7 15.17 -0.49 7.55
CA TYR A 7 13.78 -0.92 7.37
C TYR A 7 12.88 0.22 6.90
N PHE A 8 13.08 1.42 7.45
CA PHE A 8 12.30 2.59 7.04
C PHE A 8 12.67 3.04 5.62
N LEU A 9 13.95 2.97 5.27
CA LEU A 9 14.40 3.21 3.90
C LEU A 9 13.80 2.17 2.94
N GLY A 10 13.76 0.89 3.34
CA GLY A 10 13.08 -0.15 2.57
C GLY A 10 11.61 0.18 2.32
N LEU A 11 10.89 0.67 3.33
CA LEU A 11 9.50 1.11 3.17
C LEU A 11 9.35 2.24 2.14
N ILE A 12 10.23 3.24 2.20
CA ILE A 12 10.24 4.35 1.23
C ILE A 12 10.46 3.82 -0.18
N ILE A 13 11.46 2.95 -0.37
CA ILE A 13 11.78 2.36 -1.67
C ILE A 13 10.57 1.57 -2.22
N VAL A 14 9.94 0.73 -1.39
CA VAL A 14 8.75 -0.04 -1.80
C VAL A 14 7.59 0.89 -2.13
N SER A 15 7.35 1.95 -1.35
CA SER A 15 6.30 2.94 -1.63
C SER A 15 6.53 3.67 -2.95
N ILE A 16 7.77 4.04 -3.26
CA ILE A 16 8.14 4.65 -4.55
C ILE A 16 7.94 3.65 -5.70
N ALA A 17 8.35 2.40 -5.52
CA ALA A 17 8.15 1.36 -6.54
C ALA A 17 6.66 1.13 -6.83
N LEU A 18 5.81 1.08 -5.79
CA LEU A 18 4.36 0.99 -5.94
C LEU A 18 3.77 2.21 -6.64
N PHE A 19 4.26 3.42 -6.32
CA PHE A 19 3.83 4.63 -7.01
C PHE A 19 4.15 4.59 -8.50
N VAL A 20 5.39 4.21 -8.85
CA VAL A 20 5.80 4.06 -10.26
C VAL A 20 4.95 3.00 -10.96
N PHE A 21 4.69 1.87 -10.30
CA PHE A 21 3.82 0.83 -10.84
C PHE A 21 2.40 1.33 -11.09
N CYS A 22 1.81 2.12 -10.16
CA CYS A 22 0.52 2.78 -10.36
C CYS A 22 0.53 3.71 -11.59
N CYS A 23 1.59 4.48 -11.79
CA CYS A 23 1.72 5.35 -12.96
C CYS A 23 1.68 4.54 -14.27
N PHE A 24 2.41 3.43 -14.33
CA PHE A 24 2.39 2.54 -15.49
C PHE A 24 1.01 1.94 -15.76
N THR A 25 0.32 1.47 -14.72
CA THR A 25 -1.02 0.90 -14.88
C THR A 25 -2.02 1.93 -15.38
N ILE A 26 -1.95 3.19 -14.91
CA ILE A 26 -2.80 4.28 -15.38
C ILE A 26 -2.53 4.59 -16.87
N ILE A 27 -1.26 4.69 -17.26
CA ILE A 27 -0.90 4.94 -18.67
C ILE A 27 -1.44 3.82 -19.56
N PHE A 28 -1.27 2.56 -19.12
CA PHE A 28 -1.77 1.40 -19.86
C PHE A 28 -3.30 1.42 -20.02
N ASP A 29 -4.03 1.74 -18.95
CA ASP A 29 -5.49 1.82 -18.98
C ASP A 29 -5.98 2.98 -19.84
N VAL A 30 -5.30 4.14 -19.85
CA VAL A 30 -5.63 5.25 -20.75
C VAL A 30 -5.45 4.85 -22.19
N LEU A 31 -4.34 4.20 -22.54
CA LEU A 31 -4.11 3.71 -23.89
C LEU A 31 -5.17 2.70 -24.32
N LYS A 32 -5.56 1.80 -23.42
CA LYS A 32 -6.61 0.83 -23.68
C LYS A 32 -7.98 1.48 -23.86
N LEU A 33 -8.34 2.47 -23.03
CA LEU A 33 -9.59 3.22 -23.14
C LEU A 33 -9.72 3.95 -24.48
N SER A 34 -8.62 4.48 -25.03
CA SER A 34 -8.63 5.17 -26.32
C SER A 34 -8.99 4.26 -27.49
N THR A 35 -8.79 2.96 -27.36
CA THR A 35 -9.07 1.95 -28.41
C THR A 35 -10.44 1.30 -28.26
N LEU A 36 -11.20 1.55 -27.18
CA LEU A 36 -12.51 0.93 -26.96
C LEU A 36 -13.64 1.71 -27.65
N PRO A 37 -14.72 1.01 -28.07
CA PRO A 37 -15.96 1.63 -28.50
C PRO A 37 -16.58 2.52 -27.41
N GLU A 38 -17.32 3.57 -27.81
CA GLU A 38 -17.88 4.56 -26.86
C GLU A 38 -18.75 3.94 -25.76
N GLU A 39 -19.55 2.94 -26.10
CA GLU A 39 -20.42 2.24 -25.14
C GLU A 39 -19.65 1.59 -23.97
N LYS A 40 -18.42 1.13 -24.22
CA LYS A 40 -17.58 0.47 -23.20
C LYS A 40 -16.66 1.45 -22.47
N ARG A 41 -16.54 2.68 -22.93
CA ARG A 41 -15.67 3.69 -22.28
C ARG A 41 -16.19 4.08 -20.89
N THR A 42 -17.51 4.17 -20.71
CA THR A 42 -18.11 4.60 -19.45
C THR A 42 -17.82 3.61 -18.32
N GLU A 43 -17.92 2.30 -18.56
CA GLU A 43 -17.63 1.28 -17.56
C GLU A 43 -16.14 1.30 -17.13
N ASN A 44 -15.26 1.50 -18.10
CA ASN A 44 -13.82 1.57 -17.83
C ASN A 44 -13.39 2.91 -17.22
N PHE A 45 -14.17 3.99 -17.42
CA PHE A 45 -13.89 5.28 -16.81
C PHE A 45 -13.95 5.21 -15.26
N MET A 46 -14.89 4.48 -14.69
CA MET A 46 -14.97 4.30 -13.24
C MET A 46 -13.73 3.59 -12.68
N ALA A 47 -13.26 2.55 -13.38
CA ALA A 47 -12.02 1.87 -12.99
C ALA A 47 -10.79 2.79 -13.06
N PHE A 48 -10.75 3.64 -14.09
CA PHE A 48 -9.71 4.66 -14.22
C PHE A 48 -9.77 5.69 -13.09
N ALA A 49 -10.96 6.15 -12.70
CA ALA A 49 -11.13 7.06 -11.57
C ALA A 49 -10.64 6.45 -10.26
N TYR A 50 -10.95 5.17 -9.97
CA TYR A 50 -10.42 4.46 -8.81
C TYR A 50 -8.90 4.36 -8.83
N LEU A 51 -8.31 4.04 -9.97
CA LEU A 51 -6.85 3.95 -10.12
C LEU A 51 -6.19 5.31 -9.88
N PHE A 52 -6.80 6.39 -10.37
CA PHE A 52 -6.30 7.75 -10.18
C PHE A 52 -6.36 8.19 -8.70
N ILE A 53 -7.47 7.91 -8.02
CA ILE A 53 -7.61 8.15 -6.57
C ILE A 53 -6.53 7.37 -5.81
N HIS A 54 -6.29 6.11 -6.18
CA HIS A 54 -5.25 5.31 -5.54
C HIS A 54 -3.85 5.88 -5.77
N LEU A 55 -3.57 6.39 -6.97
CA LEU A 55 -2.31 7.09 -7.26
C LEU A 55 -2.09 8.28 -6.32
N ILE A 56 -3.13 9.09 -6.08
CA ILE A 56 -3.06 10.22 -5.15
C ILE A 56 -2.76 9.71 -3.74
N ILE A 57 -3.45 8.67 -3.27
CA ILE A 57 -3.23 8.08 -1.94
C ILE A 57 -1.79 7.58 -1.80
N VAL A 58 -1.27 6.82 -2.77
CA VAL A 58 0.11 6.33 -2.73
C VAL A 58 1.10 7.48 -2.78
N GLY A 59 0.84 8.51 -3.59
CA GLY A 59 1.65 9.72 -3.63
C GLY A 59 1.73 10.44 -2.28
N VAL A 60 0.60 10.60 -1.59
CA VAL A 60 0.55 11.16 -0.24
C VAL A 60 1.34 10.31 0.75
N ILE A 61 1.21 8.97 0.69
CA ILE A 61 1.97 8.05 1.55
C ILE A 61 3.48 8.22 1.32
N VAL A 62 3.92 8.32 0.06
CA VAL A 62 5.34 8.52 -0.28
C VAL A 62 5.85 9.84 0.28
N ILE A 63 5.13 10.94 0.07
CA ILE A 63 5.50 12.27 0.58
C ILE A 63 5.59 12.24 2.11
N PHE A 64 4.59 11.63 2.76
CA PHE A 64 4.57 11.49 4.22
C PHE A 64 5.73 10.64 4.72
N ALA A 65 6.03 9.51 4.07
CA ALA A 65 7.14 8.63 4.43
C ALA A 65 8.48 9.35 4.34
N VAL A 66 8.72 10.08 3.26
CA VAL A 66 9.95 10.87 3.05
C VAL A 66 10.06 11.97 4.11
N ARG A 67 8.99 12.76 4.31
CA ARG A 67 8.98 13.86 5.28
C ARG A 67 9.10 13.38 6.73
N SER A 68 8.49 12.24 7.04
CA SER A 68 8.52 11.65 8.38
C SER A 68 9.83 10.94 8.70
N TYR A 69 10.74 10.79 7.73
CA TYR A 69 12.00 10.09 7.94
C TYR A 69 12.80 10.65 9.12
N ALA A 70 12.81 11.97 9.30
CA ALA A 70 13.51 12.64 10.38
C ALA A 70 12.83 12.46 11.76
N ILE A 71 11.49 12.39 11.80
CA ILE A 71 10.68 12.33 13.03
C ILE A 71 9.98 10.97 13.25
N LYS A 72 10.37 9.97 12.46
CA LYS A 72 9.73 8.63 12.43
C LYS A 72 9.59 7.97 13.79
N ASP A 73 10.63 8.07 14.62
CA ASP A 73 10.65 7.42 15.93
C ASP A 73 9.61 8.06 16.88
N GLN A 74 9.36 9.35 16.74
CA GLN A 74 8.34 10.06 17.52
C GLN A 74 6.94 9.64 17.10
N ILE A 75 6.66 9.62 15.78
CA ILE A 75 5.34 9.26 15.26
C ILE A 75 5.04 7.79 15.52
N LEU A 76 5.97 6.89 15.20
CA LEU A 76 5.73 5.46 15.34
C LEU A 76 5.65 5.01 16.81
N SER A 77 6.39 5.66 17.71
CA SER A 77 6.31 5.36 19.14
C SER A 77 4.91 5.63 19.69
N VAL A 78 4.25 6.71 19.29
CA VAL A 78 2.88 7.04 19.74
C VAL A 78 1.89 5.89 19.44
N PHE A 79 2.00 5.25 18.28
CA PHE A 79 1.10 4.15 17.90
C PHE A 79 1.51 2.79 18.47
N MET A 80 2.81 2.57 18.63
CA MET A 80 3.34 1.23 18.96
C MET A 80 3.74 1.06 20.42
N THR A 81 3.64 2.12 21.24
CA THR A 81 3.91 2.07 22.66
C THR A 81 2.69 2.43 23.50
N LEU A 82 2.63 1.93 24.71
CA LEU A 82 1.69 2.35 25.74
C LEU A 82 2.19 3.63 26.42
N GLU A 83 1.34 4.30 27.19
CA GLU A 83 1.68 5.51 27.95
C GLU A 83 2.88 5.33 28.91
N ASN A 84 3.07 4.11 29.39
CA ASN A 84 4.22 3.74 30.23
C ASN A 84 5.51 3.45 29.43
N GLY A 85 5.54 3.69 28.14
CA GLY A 85 6.68 3.44 27.26
C GLY A 85 6.88 1.97 26.85
N GLN A 86 6.08 1.03 27.38
CA GLN A 86 6.16 -0.37 27.00
C GLN A 86 5.55 -0.62 25.61
N LYS A 87 5.96 -1.72 24.97
CA LYS A 87 5.38 -2.13 23.71
C LYS A 87 3.89 -2.41 23.86
N ASN A 88 3.09 -1.90 22.90
CA ASN A 88 1.68 -2.20 22.84
C ASN A 88 1.44 -3.56 22.14
N PRO A 89 1.18 -4.66 22.87
CA PRO A 89 1.08 -5.99 22.27
C PRO A 89 -0.11 -6.11 21.31
N ARG A 90 -1.19 -5.33 21.54
CA ARG A 90 -2.34 -5.32 20.63
C ARG A 90 -2.00 -4.68 19.29
N ALA A 91 -1.25 -3.57 19.29
CA ALA A 91 -0.84 -2.90 18.08
C ALA A 91 0.07 -3.81 17.21
N TYR A 92 1.02 -4.51 17.84
CA TYR A 92 1.89 -5.46 17.14
C TYR A 92 1.11 -6.65 16.55
N ARG A 93 0.22 -7.26 17.34
CA ARG A 93 -0.63 -8.34 16.86
C ARG A 93 -1.51 -7.91 15.70
N ASN A 94 -2.15 -6.75 15.82
CA ASN A 94 -3.02 -6.22 14.77
C ASN A 94 -2.22 -5.91 13.51
N SER A 95 -1.03 -5.35 13.62
CA SER A 95 -0.16 -5.09 12.47
C SER A 95 0.20 -6.39 11.73
N LEU A 96 0.48 -7.48 12.44
CA LEU A 96 0.73 -8.78 11.81
C LEU A 96 -0.53 -9.32 11.09
N ILE A 97 -1.68 -9.27 11.76
CA ILE A 97 -2.95 -9.72 11.21
C ILE A 97 -3.29 -8.91 9.93
N PHE A 98 -3.20 -7.59 9.98
CA PHE A 98 -3.43 -6.74 8.81
C PHE A 98 -2.45 -7.03 7.68
N SER A 99 -1.17 -7.25 7.99
CA SER A 99 -0.19 -7.60 6.97
C SER A 99 -0.57 -8.88 6.22
N ILE A 100 -0.98 -9.92 6.94
CA ILE A 100 -1.37 -11.20 6.34
C ILE A 100 -2.67 -11.04 5.52
N ILE A 101 -3.72 -10.44 6.10
CA ILE A 101 -5.02 -10.28 5.43
C ILE A 101 -4.86 -9.48 4.15
N PHE A 102 -4.21 -8.32 4.21
CA PHE A 102 -4.04 -7.46 3.04
C PHE A 102 -3.01 -8.00 2.04
N GLY A 103 -2.06 -8.82 2.50
CA GLY A 103 -1.17 -9.56 1.61
C GLY A 103 -1.93 -10.59 0.77
N ILE A 104 -2.80 -11.40 1.40
CA ILE A 104 -3.67 -12.37 0.71
C ILE A 104 -4.62 -11.64 -0.23
N PHE A 105 -5.23 -10.55 0.21
CA PHE A 105 -6.10 -9.71 -0.60
C PHE A 105 -5.36 -9.19 -1.86
N GLY A 106 -4.16 -8.65 -1.71
CA GLY A 106 -3.35 -8.18 -2.83
C GLY A 106 -3.01 -9.30 -3.82
N ILE A 107 -2.60 -10.47 -3.32
CA ILE A 107 -2.31 -11.64 -4.16
C ILE A 107 -3.56 -12.09 -4.92
N PHE A 108 -4.72 -12.13 -4.26
CA PHE A 108 -5.98 -12.53 -4.88
C PHE A 108 -6.32 -11.63 -6.08
N PHE A 109 -6.30 -10.32 -5.91
CA PHE A 109 -6.60 -9.40 -7.02
C PHE A 109 -5.52 -9.38 -8.09
N PHE A 110 -4.26 -9.60 -7.71
CA PHE A 110 -3.18 -9.78 -8.67
C PHE A 110 -3.42 -10.99 -9.57
N LEU A 111 -3.74 -12.15 -9.02
CA LEU A 111 -4.04 -13.36 -9.78
C LEU A 111 -5.31 -13.20 -10.63
N ASN A 112 -6.32 -12.48 -10.12
CA ASN A 112 -7.53 -12.17 -10.87
C ASN A 112 -7.25 -11.22 -12.06
N SER A 113 -6.27 -10.31 -11.94
CA SER A 113 -5.85 -9.41 -13.04
C SER A 113 -5.31 -10.17 -14.24
N PHE A 114 -4.65 -11.31 -14.03
CA PHE A 114 -4.11 -12.17 -15.08
C PHE A 114 -5.06 -13.28 -15.52
N GLY A 115 -6.29 -13.32 -14.98
CA GLY A 115 -7.27 -14.35 -15.33
C GLY A 115 -6.94 -15.75 -14.78
N ILE A 116 -5.97 -15.88 -13.86
CA ILE A 116 -5.61 -17.14 -13.22
C ILE A 116 -6.73 -17.58 -12.28
N ILE A 117 -7.31 -16.61 -11.55
CA ILE A 117 -8.51 -16.78 -10.72
C ILE A 117 -9.60 -15.96 -11.38
N ASN A 118 -10.56 -16.59 -12.02
CA ASN A 118 -11.62 -15.92 -12.78
C ASN A 118 -12.91 -15.80 -11.95
N VAL A 119 -12.79 -15.38 -10.69
CA VAL A 119 -13.92 -15.29 -9.75
C VAL A 119 -14.70 -14.00 -9.91
N MET A 120 -14.02 -12.87 -10.20
CA MET A 120 -14.63 -11.57 -10.33
C MET A 120 -14.52 -11.04 -11.77
N LYS A 121 -15.34 -11.63 -12.65
CA LYS A 121 -15.41 -11.23 -14.07
C LYS A 121 -15.87 -9.80 -14.30
N PHE A 122 -16.53 -9.19 -13.30
CA PHE A 122 -17.08 -7.83 -13.38
C PHE A 122 -16.03 -6.74 -13.19
N PHE A 123 -14.87 -7.07 -12.63
CA PHE A 123 -13.84 -6.08 -12.37
C PHE A 123 -12.96 -5.88 -13.60
N SER A 124 -12.84 -4.62 -14.00
CA SER A 124 -11.88 -4.25 -15.05
C SER A 124 -10.44 -4.55 -14.60
N LEU A 125 -9.53 -4.66 -15.57
CA LEU A 125 -8.10 -4.84 -15.28
C LEU A 125 -7.59 -3.72 -14.36
N GLY A 126 -7.95 -2.46 -14.63
CA GLY A 126 -7.51 -1.31 -13.83
C GLY A 126 -7.98 -1.40 -12.38
N LEU A 127 -9.22 -1.80 -12.13
CA LEU A 127 -9.74 -1.96 -10.78
C LEU A 127 -9.03 -3.09 -10.03
N ASN A 128 -8.80 -4.23 -10.68
CA ASN A 128 -8.03 -5.33 -10.07
C ASN A 128 -6.61 -4.91 -9.71
N LEU A 129 -5.93 -4.19 -10.59
CA LEU A 129 -4.58 -3.68 -10.32
C LEU A 129 -4.57 -2.63 -9.20
N ALA A 130 -5.58 -1.74 -9.15
CA ALA A 130 -5.72 -0.78 -8.06
C ALA A 130 -5.91 -1.49 -6.71
N LEU A 131 -6.77 -2.49 -6.63
CA LEU A 131 -6.99 -3.28 -5.41
C LEU A 131 -5.75 -4.08 -5.02
N THR A 132 -5.01 -4.61 -5.99
CA THR A 132 -3.70 -5.24 -5.77
C THR A 132 -2.73 -4.27 -5.09
N ASN A 133 -2.63 -3.04 -5.61
CA ASN A 133 -1.76 -2.02 -5.04
C ASN A 133 -2.16 -1.62 -3.62
N VAL A 134 -3.46 -1.45 -3.35
CA VAL A 134 -3.97 -1.19 -1.99
C VAL A 134 -3.58 -2.32 -1.06
N GLY A 135 -3.83 -3.57 -1.46
CA GLY A 135 -3.51 -4.74 -0.66
C GLY A 135 -2.03 -4.80 -0.30
N PHE A 136 -1.16 -4.70 -1.29
CA PHE A 136 0.28 -4.76 -1.05
C PHE A 136 0.81 -3.56 -0.26
N SER A 137 0.32 -2.35 -0.51
CA SER A 137 0.73 -1.16 0.24
C SER A 137 0.40 -1.30 1.73
N VAL A 138 -0.83 -1.68 2.06
CA VAL A 138 -1.27 -1.88 3.45
C VAL A 138 -0.51 -3.04 4.10
N SER A 139 -0.30 -4.14 3.37
CA SER A 139 0.46 -5.30 3.86
C SER A 139 1.89 -4.92 4.23
N VAL A 140 2.60 -4.22 3.34
CA VAL A 140 3.99 -3.82 3.56
C VAL A 140 4.12 -2.84 4.73
N VAL A 141 3.25 -1.84 4.82
CA VAL A 141 3.25 -0.90 5.95
C VAL A 141 2.98 -1.62 7.27
N SER A 142 1.98 -2.50 7.30
CA SER A 142 1.63 -3.27 8.50
C SER A 142 2.74 -4.24 8.91
N PHE A 143 3.41 -4.87 7.94
CA PHE A 143 4.56 -5.73 8.20
C PHE A 143 5.73 -4.94 8.78
N TYR A 144 6.01 -3.75 8.25
CA TYR A 144 7.01 -2.86 8.81
C TYR A 144 6.70 -2.50 10.27
N LEU A 145 5.45 -2.14 10.59
CA LEU A 145 5.03 -1.83 11.96
C LEU A 145 5.22 -3.00 12.91
N PHE A 146 4.97 -4.23 12.46
CA PHE A 146 5.19 -5.43 13.26
C PHE A 146 6.67 -5.60 13.69
N PHE A 147 7.61 -5.26 12.82
CA PHE A 147 9.05 -5.32 13.14
C PHE A 147 9.60 -4.04 13.79
N TYR A 148 8.79 -3.02 13.92
CA TYR A 148 9.23 -1.77 14.53
C TYR A 148 9.61 -1.97 16.00
N LYS A 149 10.81 -1.53 16.35
CA LYS A 149 11.28 -1.52 17.74
C LYS A 149 11.33 -0.07 18.22
N PRO A 150 10.42 0.35 19.10
CA PRO A 150 10.48 1.69 19.66
C PRO A 150 11.81 1.87 20.40
N THR A 151 12.41 3.03 20.24
CA THR A 151 13.52 3.47 21.09
C THR A 151 12.90 3.79 22.45
N LEU A 152 13.11 2.92 23.42
CA LEU A 152 12.84 3.28 24.80
C LEU A 152 13.69 4.54 25.07
N GLN A 153 13.04 5.68 25.28
CA GLN A 153 13.71 6.81 25.89
C GLN A 153 13.96 6.37 27.34
N GLU A 154 15.20 6.02 27.62
CA GLU A 154 15.67 5.98 29.01
C GLU A 154 15.42 7.38 29.56
N LYS A 155 14.40 7.48 30.43
CA LYS A 155 14.15 8.67 31.25
C LYS A 155 15.10 8.63 32.45
#